data_c720f45345180f9b7b6c18faeed980b0
#
_entry.id   c720f45345180f9b7b6c18faeed980b0
#
_cell.length_a   1.000
_cell.length_b   1.000
_cell.length_c   1.000
_cell.angle_alpha   90.00
_cell.angle_beta   90.00
_cell.angle_gamma   90.00
#
_symmetry.space_group_name_H-M   'P 1'
#
loop_
_entity.id
_entity.type
_entity.pdbx_description
1 polymer ?
#
loop_
_entity_poly.entity_id
_entity_poly.type
_entity_poly.pdbx_seq_one_letter_code
_entity_poly.pdbx_strand_id
1 'polypeptide(L)'
;MSDEPVRPGKLASRRVYAGRIVSLDVDTVRFPDGSTGDMELFRHSGAAAVVPVVAPAADPEILLLHQYRYAADGEIWEIPAGRLDQGEAPEACARRELLEETGATAERFEKLTTIFPTPGFCDEQIHLFAAHGVRVDEQAVRRERDEFMKVVPQPLSRVLGMIARGEVVDAKTICAVLYFAAFRTAL
;
A
#
# COMPACT_ATOMS: atom_id res chain seq x y z
N MET A 1 -41.01 -0.45 24.95
CA MET A 1 -39.65 0.08 24.65
C MET A 1 -39.24 -0.64 23.39
N SER A 2 -39.09 0.09 22.28
CA SER A 2 -38.71 -0.48 20.98
C SER A 2 -37.26 -0.98 21.08
N ASP A 3 -37.08 -2.27 20.91
CA ASP A 3 -35.81 -2.97 20.88
C ASP A 3 -35.12 -2.72 19.50
N GLU A 4 -34.97 -1.45 19.12
CA GLU A 4 -34.17 -1.14 17.92
C GLU A 4 -32.70 -1.42 18.27
N PRO A 5 -32.01 -2.21 17.43
CA PRO A 5 -30.59 -2.50 17.67
C PRO A 5 -29.78 -1.21 17.63
N VAL A 6 -28.97 -1.00 18.66
CA VAL A 6 -28.02 0.10 18.73
C VAL A 6 -27.11 0.04 17.52
N ARG A 7 -27.15 1.06 16.65
CA ARG A 7 -26.23 1.14 15.51
C ARG A 7 -24.92 1.79 15.93
N PRO A 8 -23.79 1.04 15.90
CA PRO A 8 -22.46 1.62 16.08
C PRO A 8 -22.16 2.64 14.99
N GLY A 9 -21.31 3.61 15.29
CA GLY A 9 -20.86 4.56 14.28
C GLY A 9 -20.50 5.93 14.83
N LYS A 10 -20.09 6.77 13.92
CA LYS A 10 -19.69 8.15 14.22
C LYS A 10 -20.90 9.02 14.58
N LEU A 11 -20.83 9.72 15.70
CA LEU A 11 -21.83 10.68 16.18
C LEU A 11 -21.43 12.13 15.87
N ALA A 12 -20.14 12.45 16.06
CA ALA A 12 -19.55 13.76 15.80
C ALA A 12 -18.10 13.61 15.36
N SER A 13 -17.53 14.68 14.81
CA SER A 13 -16.14 14.72 14.41
C SER A 13 -15.58 16.13 14.60
N ARG A 14 -14.37 16.23 15.08
CA ARG A 14 -13.63 17.48 15.21
C ARG A 14 -12.22 17.33 14.63
N ARG A 15 -11.89 18.13 13.62
CA ARG A 15 -10.53 18.19 13.07
C ARG A 15 -9.58 18.85 14.07
N VAL A 16 -8.49 18.14 14.42
CA VAL A 16 -7.44 18.64 15.32
C VAL A 16 -6.23 19.14 14.54
N TYR A 17 -5.90 18.44 13.45
CA TYR A 17 -4.78 18.79 12.59
C TYR A 17 -5.12 18.52 11.12
N ALA A 18 -4.67 19.42 10.24
CA ALA A 18 -4.74 19.24 8.80
C ALA A 18 -3.37 19.55 8.19
N GLY A 19 -2.64 18.52 7.79
CA GLY A 19 -1.37 18.64 7.12
C GLY A 19 -1.45 18.31 5.62
N ARG A 20 -0.30 18.36 4.96
CA ARG A 20 -0.18 18.01 3.53
C ARG A 20 -0.47 16.51 3.28
N ILE A 21 -0.02 15.66 4.19
CA ILE A 21 -0.08 14.19 4.03
C ILE A 21 -1.26 13.60 4.79
N VAL A 22 -1.41 13.98 6.06
CA VAL A 22 -2.42 13.40 6.94
C VAL A 22 -3.24 14.48 7.63
N SER A 23 -4.43 14.09 8.06
CA SER A 23 -5.28 14.86 8.94
C SER A 23 -5.62 14.03 10.16
N LEU A 24 -5.67 14.67 11.34
CA LEU A 24 -6.08 14.05 12.60
C LEU A 24 -7.45 14.56 13.00
N ASP A 25 -8.38 13.64 13.16
CA ASP A 25 -9.72 13.89 13.70
C ASP A 25 -9.89 13.22 15.07
N VAL A 26 -10.68 13.85 15.92
CA VAL A 26 -11.27 13.21 17.11
C VAL A 26 -12.74 12.99 16.80
N ASP A 27 -13.13 11.72 16.68
CA ASP A 27 -14.51 11.30 16.44
C ASP A 27 -15.16 10.85 17.74
N THR A 28 -16.29 11.43 18.11
CA THR A 28 -17.15 10.83 19.13
C THR A 28 -17.94 9.71 18.46
N VAL A 29 -17.79 8.50 18.96
CA VAL A 29 -18.40 7.30 18.40
C VAL A 29 -19.32 6.60 19.39
N ARG A 30 -20.31 5.88 18.84
CA ARG A 30 -21.08 4.90 19.59
C ARG A 30 -20.51 3.51 19.32
N PHE A 31 -20.16 2.80 20.39
CA PHE A 31 -19.65 1.43 20.32
C PHE A 31 -20.78 0.40 20.17
N PRO A 32 -20.46 -0.86 19.82
CA PRO A 32 -21.45 -1.92 19.65
C PRO A 32 -22.28 -2.23 20.90
N ASP A 33 -21.76 -1.96 22.09
CA ASP A 33 -22.47 -2.12 23.39
C ASP A 33 -23.36 -0.94 23.75
N GLY A 34 -23.43 0.09 22.87
CA GLY A 34 -24.19 1.31 23.07
C GLY A 34 -23.49 2.41 23.85
N SER A 35 -22.32 2.13 24.44
CA SER A 35 -21.51 3.15 25.09
C SER A 35 -20.95 4.16 24.07
N THR A 36 -20.48 5.31 24.53
CA THR A 36 -19.88 6.33 23.67
C THR A 36 -18.49 6.70 24.18
N GLY A 37 -17.62 7.10 23.24
CA GLY A 37 -16.26 7.55 23.56
C GLY A 37 -15.63 8.28 22.39
N ASP A 38 -14.49 8.91 22.64
CA ASP A 38 -13.73 9.61 21.64
C ASP A 38 -12.63 8.71 21.08
N MET A 39 -12.48 8.74 19.73
CA MET A 39 -11.45 8.02 18.99
C MET A 39 -10.61 9.00 18.19
N GLU A 40 -9.29 8.91 18.35
CA GLU A 40 -8.33 9.66 17.53
C GLU A 40 -8.05 8.88 16.26
N LEU A 41 -8.26 9.53 15.10
CA LEU A 41 -8.14 8.89 13.79
C LEU A 41 -7.35 9.72 12.82
N PHE A 42 -6.29 9.14 12.26
CA PHE A 42 -5.68 9.65 11.05
C PHE A 42 -6.58 9.37 9.84
N ARG A 43 -6.85 10.42 9.06
CA ARG A 43 -7.59 10.33 7.79
C ARG A 43 -6.62 10.25 6.63
N HIS A 44 -6.80 9.24 5.81
CA HIS A 44 -5.96 8.98 4.65
C HIS A 44 -6.79 8.79 3.38
N SER A 45 -6.28 9.22 2.22
CA SER A 45 -7.00 9.08 0.94
C SER A 45 -7.03 7.64 0.41
N GLY A 46 -6.30 6.74 1.04
CA GLY A 46 -5.99 5.41 0.53
C GLY A 46 -4.71 5.40 -0.30
N ALA A 47 -4.27 4.20 -0.65
CA ALA A 47 -3.07 3.99 -1.45
C ALA A 47 -3.24 2.77 -2.36
N ALA A 48 -2.39 2.67 -3.38
CA ALA A 48 -2.22 1.46 -4.17
C ALA A 48 -0.76 1.04 -4.18
N ALA A 49 -0.51 -0.27 -4.18
CA ALA A 49 0.82 -0.84 -4.28
C ALA A 49 0.82 -1.99 -5.28
N VAL A 50 1.93 -2.22 -5.95
CA VAL A 50 2.00 -3.19 -7.04
C VAL A 50 3.24 -4.06 -6.96
N VAL A 51 3.08 -5.37 -7.15
CA VAL A 51 4.17 -6.34 -7.39
C VAL A 51 4.43 -6.38 -8.91
N PRO A 52 5.52 -5.77 -9.40
CA PRO A 52 5.82 -5.74 -10.83
C PRO A 52 6.56 -7.02 -11.24
N VAL A 53 5.90 -7.87 -12.02
CA VAL A 53 6.45 -9.14 -12.52
C VAL A 53 7.04 -8.93 -13.91
N VAL A 54 8.37 -8.96 -14.03
CA VAL A 54 9.09 -8.61 -15.26
C VAL A 54 8.83 -9.62 -16.39
N ALA A 55 8.94 -10.92 -16.07
CA ALA A 55 8.70 -11.98 -17.05
C ALA A 55 8.09 -13.21 -16.38
N PRO A 56 7.20 -13.94 -17.06
CA PRO A 56 6.73 -15.22 -16.59
C PRO A 56 7.87 -16.24 -16.62
N ALA A 57 8.20 -16.80 -15.46
CA ALA A 57 9.22 -17.81 -15.28
C ALA A 57 8.88 -18.69 -14.07
N ALA A 58 9.57 -19.81 -13.89
CA ALA A 58 9.43 -20.64 -12.69
C ALA A 58 9.83 -19.88 -11.41
N ASP A 59 10.79 -18.96 -11.51
CA ASP A 59 11.16 -18.00 -10.48
C ASP A 59 11.17 -16.59 -11.11
N PRO A 60 10.02 -15.90 -11.17
CA PRO A 60 9.92 -14.63 -11.86
C PRO A 60 10.68 -13.54 -11.14
N GLU A 61 11.31 -12.63 -11.88
CA GLU A 61 11.85 -11.41 -11.31
C GLU A 61 10.73 -10.41 -11.01
N ILE A 62 10.84 -9.76 -9.85
CA ILE A 62 10.00 -8.62 -9.46
C ILE A 62 10.89 -7.40 -9.22
N LEU A 63 10.34 -6.20 -9.48
CA LEU A 63 11.05 -4.96 -9.20
C LEU A 63 10.79 -4.55 -7.75
N LEU A 64 11.84 -4.43 -6.96
CA LEU A 64 11.80 -3.81 -5.65
C LEU A 64 12.39 -2.40 -5.71
N LEU A 65 11.98 -1.59 -4.76
CA LEU A 65 12.57 -0.29 -4.44
C LEU A 65 13.43 -0.45 -3.18
N HIS A 66 14.64 0.06 -3.21
CA HIS A 66 15.44 0.27 -2.01
C HIS A 66 15.39 1.76 -1.71
N GLN A 67 14.56 2.16 -0.73
CA GLN A 67 14.12 3.54 -0.51
C GLN A 67 14.43 4.01 0.90
N TYR A 68 14.94 5.26 1.01
CA TYR A 68 15.07 5.91 2.30
C TYR A 68 13.70 6.33 2.86
N ARG A 69 13.43 5.93 4.09
CA ARG A 69 12.24 6.33 4.85
C ARG A 69 12.67 6.92 6.19
N TYR A 70 12.44 8.22 6.37
CA TYR A 70 12.76 8.89 7.63
C TYR A 70 12.11 8.22 8.85
N ALA A 71 10.85 7.78 8.73
CA ALA A 71 10.13 7.11 9.80
C ALA A 71 10.71 5.72 10.17
N ALA A 72 11.47 5.10 9.27
CA ALA A 72 12.15 3.83 9.50
C ALA A 72 13.62 4.01 9.89
N ASP A 73 14.09 5.28 10.01
CA ASP A 73 15.48 5.65 10.29
C ASP A 73 16.49 5.02 9.34
N GLY A 74 16.12 4.87 8.05
CA GLY A 74 17.01 4.27 7.08
C GLY A 74 16.37 3.85 5.76
N GLU A 75 17.13 3.09 4.99
CA GLU A 75 16.66 2.51 3.73
C GLU A 75 15.94 1.19 4.00
N ILE A 76 14.77 0.99 3.38
CA ILE A 76 13.98 -0.23 3.45
C ILE A 76 13.62 -0.73 2.05
N TRP A 77 13.27 -2.02 1.96
CA TRP A 77 12.82 -2.64 0.74
C TRP A 77 11.31 -2.54 0.60
N GLU A 78 10.86 -1.96 -0.52
CA GLU A 78 9.44 -1.77 -0.82
C GLU A 78 9.09 -2.23 -2.23
N ILE A 79 7.81 -2.42 -2.51
CA ILE A 79 7.25 -2.45 -3.87
C ILE A 79 6.76 -1.04 -4.23
N PRO A 80 6.65 -0.70 -5.52
CA PRO A 80 6.09 0.59 -5.96
C PRO A 80 4.71 0.84 -5.37
N ALA A 81 4.53 2.04 -4.79
CA ALA A 81 3.29 2.39 -4.11
C ALA A 81 3.16 3.89 -3.86
N GLY A 82 1.93 4.39 -3.98
CA GLY A 82 1.63 5.76 -3.61
C GLY A 82 0.17 5.98 -3.25
N ARG A 83 -0.13 7.22 -2.85
CA ARG A 83 -1.46 7.62 -2.43
C ARG A 83 -2.37 7.82 -3.61
N LEU A 84 -3.66 7.54 -3.41
CA LEU A 84 -4.68 7.88 -4.38
C LEU A 84 -4.88 9.40 -4.45
N ASP A 85 -4.89 9.92 -5.66
CA ASP A 85 -5.35 11.27 -5.93
C ASP A 85 -6.89 11.37 -5.78
N GLN A 86 -7.41 12.59 -5.69
CA GLN A 86 -8.83 12.78 -5.51
C GLN A 86 -9.64 12.20 -6.68
N GLY A 87 -10.43 11.16 -6.41
CA GLY A 87 -11.25 10.48 -7.41
C GLY A 87 -10.49 9.49 -8.29
N GLU A 88 -9.22 9.24 -8.01
CA GLU A 88 -8.41 8.27 -8.73
C GLU A 88 -8.85 6.84 -8.39
N ALA A 89 -9.00 6.02 -9.43
CA ALA A 89 -9.24 4.59 -9.22
C ALA A 89 -7.95 3.89 -8.74
N PRO A 90 -8.04 2.91 -7.81
CA PRO A 90 -6.86 2.24 -7.26
C PRO A 90 -5.93 1.60 -8.31
N GLU A 91 -6.47 1.02 -9.38
CA GLU A 91 -5.65 0.48 -10.46
C GLU A 91 -4.92 1.59 -11.25
N ALA A 92 -5.57 2.74 -11.45
CA ALA A 92 -4.94 3.87 -12.13
C ALA A 92 -3.75 4.41 -11.31
N CYS A 93 -3.92 4.52 -9.99
CA CYS A 93 -2.85 4.86 -9.06
C CYS A 93 -1.69 3.85 -9.15
N ALA A 94 -1.97 2.54 -9.08
CA ALA A 94 -0.94 1.51 -9.20
C ALA A 94 -0.16 1.60 -10.52
N ARG A 95 -0.83 1.94 -11.62
CA ARG A 95 -0.19 2.17 -12.95
C ARG A 95 0.69 3.41 -12.96
N ARG A 96 0.21 4.50 -12.38
CA ARG A 96 0.93 5.77 -12.28
C ARG A 96 2.19 5.60 -11.44
N GLU A 97 2.07 5.04 -10.24
CA GLU A 97 3.19 4.84 -9.32
C GLU A 97 4.25 3.88 -9.90
N LEU A 98 3.82 2.79 -10.55
CA LEU A 98 4.74 1.91 -11.26
C LEU A 98 5.59 2.67 -12.27
N LEU A 99 4.97 3.54 -13.07
CA LEU A 99 5.66 4.33 -14.09
C LEU A 99 6.58 5.39 -13.45
N GLU A 100 6.06 6.15 -12.47
CA GLU A 100 6.77 7.29 -11.87
C GLU A 100 8.00 6.84 -11.09
N GLU A 101 7.88 5.80 -10.27
CA GLU A 101 8.97 5.32 -9.41
C GLU A 101 9.98 4.44 -10.15
N THR A 102 9.55 3.65 -11.14
CA THR A 102 10.40 2.64 -11.79
C THR A 102 10.64 2.85 -13.28
N GLY A 103 9.89 3.75 -13.93
CA GLY A 103 9.86 3.87 -15.38
C GLY A 103 9.18 2.68 -16.08
N ALA A 104 8.51 1.81 -15.33
CA ALA A 104 7.92 0.61 -15.90
C ALA A 104 6.45 0.79 -16.30
N THR A 105 6.07 0.11 -17.37
CA THR A 105 4.67 -0.12 -17.76
C THR A 105 4.37 -1.61 -17.73
N ALA A 106 3.09 -1.97 -17.69
CA ALA A 106 2.67 -3.36 -17.69
C ALA A 106 1.45 -3.60 -18.57
N GLU A 107 1.38 -4.79 -19.15
CA GLU A 107 0.28 -5.19 -20.05
C GLU A 107 -1.02 -5.43 -19.28
N ARG A 108 -0.94 -6.04 -18.09
CA ARG A 108 -2.11 -6.40 -17.27
C ARG A 108 -1.85 -6.11 -15.79
N PHE A 109 -2.86 -5.59 -15.12
CA PHE A 109 -2.93 -5.47 -13.66
C PHE A 109 -3.97 -6.44 -13.13
N GLU A 110 -3.62 -7.11 -12.04
CA GLU A 110 -4.48 -8.04 -11.34
C GLU A 110 -4.61 -7.60 -9.88
N LYS A 111 -5.83 -7.33 -9.42
CA LYS A 111 -6.07 -7.01 -8.03
C LYS A 111 -5.81 -8.25 -7.16
N LEU A 112 -4.92 -8.13 -6.20
CA LEU A 112 -4.63 -9.17 -5.22
C LEU A 112 -5.61 -9.11 -4.06
N THR A 113 -5.55 -8.02 -3.29
CA THR A 113 -6.42 -7.80 -2.13
C THR A 113 -6.42 -6.31 -1.74
N THR A 114 -7.08 -6.00 -0.65
CA THR A 114 -7.01 -4.71 0.04
C THR A 114 -6.71 -4.96 1.50
N ILE A 115 -5.81 -4.20 2.07
CA ILE A 115 -5.41 -4.31 3.48
C ILE A 115 -5.64 -2.99 4.22
N PHE A 116 -5.85 -3.10 5.53
CA PHE A 116 -5.76 -1.99 6.48
C PHE A 116 -4.44 -2.15 7.25
N PRO A 117 -3.44 -1.29 7.04
CA PRO A 117 -2.14 -1.44 7.71
C PRO A 117 -2.23 -1.17 9.22
N THR A 118 -3.02 -0.18 9.64
CA THR A 118 -3.12 0.27 11.04
C THR A 118 -4.55 0.64 11.44
N PRO A 119 -5.54 -0.30 11.38
CA PRO A 119 -6.96 0.02 11.54
C PRO A 119 -7.35 0.49 12.95
N GLY A 120 -6.44 0.42 13.92
CA GLY A 120 -6.67 0.90 15.28
C GLY A 120 -6.79 2.42 15.38
N PHE A 121 -6.14 3.17 14.48
CA PHE A 121 -6.12 4.63 14.52
C PHE A 121 -6.00 5.32 13.15
N CYS A 122 -6.01 4.57 12.06
CA CYS A 122 -5.94 5.10 10.70
C CYS A 122 -6.96 4.39 9.81
N ASP A 123 -7.64 5.16 8.95
CA ASP A 123 -8.60 4.62 7.99
C ASP A 123 -7.96 4.32 6.62
N GLU A 124 -6.64 4.30 6.54
CA GLU A 124 -5.92 3.96 5.32
C GLU A 124 -6.29 2.57 4.82
N GLN A 125 -6.62 2.49 3.54
CA GLN A 125 -6.71 1.25 2.79
C GLN A 125 -5.63 1.22 1.73
N ILE A 126 -4.88 0.11 1.65
CA ILE A 126 -3.90 -0.10 0.60
C ILE A 126 -4.42 -1.20 -0.33
N HIS A 127 -4.64 -0.82 -1.60
CA HIS A 127 -5.06 -1.75 -2.65
C HIS A 127 -3.83 -2.39 -3.28
N LEU A 128 -3.70 -3.71 -3.15
CA LEU A 128 -2.55 -4.47 -3.63
C LEU A 128 -2.85 -5.08 -4.99
N PHE A 129 -1.90 -4.91 -5.92
CA PHE A 129 -1.97 -5.42 -7.29
C PHE A 129 -0.72 -6.24 -7.63
N ALA A 130 -0.84 -7.11 -8.65
CA ALA A 130 0.27 -7.63 -9.41
C ALA A 130 0.21 -7.04 -10.83
N ALA A 131 1.37 -6.67 -11.38
CA ALA A 131 1.51 -6.19 -12.75
C ALA A 131 2.30 -7.21 -13.57
N HIS A 132 1.76 -7.61 -14.71
CA HIS A 132 2.32 -8.64 -15.58
C HIS A 132 2.72 -8.06 -16.94
N GLY A 133 3.75 -8.65 -17.57
CA GLY A 133 4.29 -8.16 -18.83
C GLY A 133 4.97 -6.81 -18.65
N VAL A 134 5.72 -6.66 -17.57
CA VAL A 134 6.40 -5.41 -17.21
C VAL A 134 7.53 -5.12 -18.19
N ARG A 135 7.58 -3.87 -18.65
CA ARG A 135 8.65 -3.31 -19.50
C ARG A 135 9.17 -2.03 -18.85
N VAL A 136 10.47 -1.91 -18.74
CA VAL A 136 11.13 -0.76 -18.10
C VAL A 136 11.67 0.19 -19.15
N ASP A 137 11.36 1.47 -19.00
CA ASP A 137 12.01 2.59 -19.68
C ASP A 137 12.55 3.56 -18.63
N GLU A 138 13.83 3.47 -18.33
CA GLU A 138 14.48 4.29 -17.29
C GLU A 138 14.34 5.81 -17.56
N GLN A 139 14.10 6.22 -18.81
CA GLN A 139 13.89 7.64 -19.15
C GLN A 139 12.50 8.14 -18.75
N ALA A 140 11.57 7.23 -18.47
CA ALA A 140 10.21 7.56 -18.07
C ALA A 140 10.04 7.83 -16.56
N VAL A 141 11.08 7.60 -15.75
CA VAL A 141 11.04 7.84 -14.30
C VAL A 141 10.71 9.29 -13.97
N ARG A 142 9.79 9.51 -13.03
CA ARG A 142 9.29 10.85 -12.61
C ARG A 142 9.12 10.92 -11.10
N ARG A 143 10.20 10.74 -10.36
CA ARG A 143 10.19 10.76 -8.90
C ARG A 143 9.92 12.14 -8.33
N GLU A 144 9.26 12.18 -7.18
CA GLU A 144 9.13 13.38 -6.38
C GLU A 144 10.49 13.79 -5.78
N ARG A 145 10.58 15.03 -5.30
CA ARG A 145 11.85 15.64 -4.86
C ARG A 145 12.42 15.00 -3.58
N ASP A 146 11.56 14.38 -2.78
CA ASP A 146 11.86 13.70 -1.52
C ASP A 146 11.93 12.16 -1.65
N GLU A 147 11.89 11.63 -2.88
CA GLU A 147 11.99 10.20 -3.18
C GLU A 147 13.43 9.78 -3.52
N PHE A 148 14.12 9.28 -2.51
CA PHE A 148 15.46 8.72 -2.64
C PHE A 148 15.39 7.20 -2.70
N MET A 149 15.36 6.64 -3.91
CA MET A 149 15.20 5.20 -4.12
C MET A 149 16.01 4.68 -5.29
N LYS A 150 16.31 3.38 -5.24
CA LYS A 150 16.90 2.59 -6.33
C LYS A 150 15.94 1.47 -6.72
N VAL A 151 15.73 1.28 -8.00
CA VAL A 151 14.99 0.12 -8.53
C VAL A 151 15.93 -1.06 -8.63
N VAL A 152 15.57 -2.18 -8.03
CA VAL A 152 16.42 -3.38 -7.97
C VAL A 152 15.58 -4.61 -8.35
N PRO A 153 15.78 -5.18 -9.54
CA PRO A 153 15.17 -6.46 -9.90
C PRO A 153 15.68 -7.58 -8.98
N GLN A 154 14.77 -8.42 -8.51
CA GLN A 154 15.09 -9.56 -7.66
C GLN A 154 14.24 -10.78 -8.03
N PRO A 155 14.81 -11.99 -8.08
CA PRO A 155 14.01 -13.22 -8.17
C PRO A 155 13.05 -13.33 -7.00
N LEU A 156 11.82 -13.79 -7.26
CA LEU A 156 10.77 -13.93 -6.24
C LEU A 156 11.24 -14.81 -5.06
N SER A 157 11.94 -15.90 -5.34
CA SER A 157 12.51 -16.79 -4.32
C SER A 157 13.46 -16.07 -3.38
N ARG A 158 14.29 -15.15 -3.92
CA ARG A 158 15.19 -14.31 -3.12
C ARG A 158 14.43 -13.34 -2.23
N VAL A 159 13.38 -12.69 -2.76
CA VAL A 159 12.54 -11.77 -1.98
C VAL A 159 11.84 -12.50 -0.84
N LEU A 160 11.31 -13.70 -1.08
CA LEU A 160 10.74 -14.55 -0.04
C LEU A 160 11.77 -14.89 1.05
N GLY A 161 13.01 -15.19 0.65
CA GLY A 161 14.13 -15.37 1.57
C GLY A 161 14.46 -14.10 2.38
N MET A 162 14.43 -12.91 1.77
CA MET A 162 14.63 -11.63 2.45
C MET A 162 13.53 -11.36 3.47
N ILE A 163 12.27 -11.65 3.14
CA ILE A 163 11.13 -11.56 4.08
C ILE A 163 11.37 -12.51 5.27
N ALA A 164 11.72 -13.76 5.01
CA ALA A 164 11.94 -14.77 6.05
C ALA A 164 13.08 -14.40 7.02
N ARG A 165 14.07 -13.64 6.55
CA ARG A 165 15.19 -13.16 7.40
C ARG A 165 14.95 -11.79 8.03
N GLY A 166 13.80 -11.14 7.78
CA GLY A 166 13.49 -9.82 8.29
C GLY A 166 14.25 -8.67 7.61
N GLU A 167 14.77 -8.89 6.41
CA GLU A 167 15.40 -7.85 5.60
C GLU A 167 14.36 -6.94 4.90
N VAL A 168 13.19 -7.50 4.57
CA VAL A 168 12.01 -6.75 4.13
C VAL A 168 11.09 -6.60 5.32
N VAL A 169 10.87 -5.37 5.76
CA VAL A 169 10.08 -5.02 6.95
C VAL A 169 8.82 -4.23 6.64
N ASP A 170 8.68 -3.75 5.40
CA ASP A 170 7.51 -3.01 4.97
C ASP A 170 6.28 -3.90 4.83
N ALA A 171 5.22 -3.59 5.58
CA ALA A 171 4.03 -4.43 5.70
C ALA A 171 3.30 -4.64 4.35
N LYS A 172 3.14 -3.59 3.52
CA LYS A 172 2.46 -3.72 2.21
C LYS A 172 3.24 -4.63 1.26
N THR A 173 4.58 -4.52 1.28
CA THR A 173 5.47 -5.36 0.47
C THR A 173 5.39 -6.82 0.89
N ILE A 174 5.50 -7.09 2.20
CA ILE A 174 5.37 -8.45 2.75
C ILE A 174 4.02 -9.04 2.37
N CYS A 175 2.92 -8.33 2.64
CA CYS A 175 1.58 -8.81 2.33
C CYS A 175 1.38 -9.08 0.83
N ALA A 176 1.80 -8.15 -0.04
CA ALA A 176 1.60 -8.28 -1.48
C ALA A 176 2.42 -9.44 -2.07
N VAL A 177 3.70 -9.53 -1.71
CA VAL A 177 4.60 -10.58 -2.22
C VAL A 177 4.17 -11.96 -1.73
N LEU A 178 3.85 -12.12 -0.45
CA LEU A 178 3.37 -13.41 0.08
C LEU A 178 2.02 -13.80 -0.52
N TYR A 179 1.08 -12.85 -0.69
CA TYR A 179 -0.20 -13.12 -1.35
C TYR A 179 0.01 -13.56 -2.80
N PHE A 180 0.86 -12.85 -3.55
CA PHE A 180 1.20 -13.20 -4.92
C PHE A 180 1.82 -14.61 -4.99
N ALA A 181 2.82 -14.89 -4.18
CA ALA A 181 3.49 -16.19 -4.15
C ALA A 181 2.55 -17.35 -3.78
N ALA A 182 1.63 -17.12 -2.83
CA ALA A 182 0.74 -18.17 -2.34
C ALA A 182 -0.45 -18.45 -3.28
N PHE A 183 -0.94 -17.47 -4.02
CA PHE A 183 -2.24 -17.57 -4.69
C PHE A 183 -2.21 -17.25 -6.18
N ARG A 184 -1.10 -16.70 -6.72
CA ARG A 184 -1.03 -16.22 -8.11
C ARG A 184 0.14 -16.73 -8.91
N THR A 185 1.18 -17.27 -8.31
CA THR A 185 2.13 -18.12 -9.04
C THR A 185 1.41 -19.41 -9.35
N ALA A 186 1.20 -19.70 -10.62
CA ALA A 186 0.64 -20.99 -11.01
C ALA A 186 1.51 -22.11 -10.44
N LEU A 187 0.92 -22.93 -9.59
CA LEU A 187 1.46 -24.22 -9.19
C LEU A 187 1.49 -25.15 -10.41
#